data_fa303e58659188a3df8f2bcb2af3b475
#
_entry.id   fa303e58659188a3df8f2bcb2af3b475
#
_cell.length_a   1.000
_cell.length_b   1.000
_cell.length_c   1.000
_cell.angle_alpha   90.00
_cell.angle_beta   90.00
_cell.angle_gamma   90.00
#
_symmetry.space_group_name_H-M   'P 1'
#
loop_
_entity.id
_entity.type
_entity.pdbx_description
1 polymer ?
#
loop_
_entity_poly.entity_id
_entity_poly.type
_entity_poly.pdbx_seq_one_letter_code
_entity_poly.pdbx_strand_id
1 'polypeptide(L)'
;MTSALTDDRTAVPDGPVGSRLDDWWGRTLSTARRVALWRWAGPLGVTLLAAVLRLVTLGHPHSLVFDETYYVKDGWSIVHLGYEGTWPGNPADDSQPTTDQRFVDGQTDIFTNAAEFIAHPPLGKYLIGLGMLLFGADNSFGWRFAVAVLGIATVFLTAVIARSLFRSTLIGTLAGFLLAVDGQAIVLSRVTLLDGILTFFVVLGFGALLLDRRWTSRRLDAWVARRTAAGRDTLWGPVLWWRPWLIAMGLALGLATATKWSGMYFLAFFAVYSVLTDMMLRKRAGIEFWSSSAWLQQAPVSFLLTVPIAAVTYVASWTGWFVSKDGWDRNWIATGGERWTGVLSWVPDSLQNWWHYQSEIYGFNIGLHTPHSYQANPLLWLVMQRPTSMYYVGTNAGQDGCTATRCGEAITGIANPFVWYAAVVAVVALLVLWILRRRWEYAFVLMGVAAGYLPWLLYVDRTVFQFYTIAFEPFMVMALAAAIGLVLGRRDDPRPRRTRAVVWVGVYLGVVVLASAYWLPMWTGMQVPWDFVRSHYWLPSWL
;
A
#
# COMPACT_ATOMS: atom_id res chain seq x y z
N MET A 1 33.98 -15.38 -17.73
CA MET A 1 32.89 -16.39 -17.69
C MET A 1 31.58 -15.64 -17.83
N THR A 2 31.11 -15.53 -19.06
CA THR A 2 29.84 -14.93 -19.44
C THR A 2 28.72 -15.85 -18.99
N SER A 3 28.13 -15.58 -17.84
CA SER A 3 26.80 -16.11 -17.51
C SER A 3 25.82 -15.44 -18.45
N ALA A 4 25.51 -16.12 -19.54
CA ALA A 4 24.40 -15.78 -20.40
C ALA A 4 23.17 -15.63 -19.51
N LEU A 5 22.63 -14.41 -19.46
CA LEU A 5 21.26 -14.15 -19.12
C LEU A 5 20.42 -14.85 -20.20
N THR A 6 20.22 -16.15 -20.04
CA THR A 6 19.20 -16.86 -20.79
C THR A 6 17.89 -16.18 -20.42
N ASP A 7 17.50 -15.34 -21.32
CA ASP A 7 16.17 -14.77 -21.42
C ASP A 7 15.17 -15.93 -21.31
N ASP A 8 14.42 -16.00 -20.21
CA ASP A 8 13.37 -17.00 -19.94
C ASP A 8 12.22 -16.92 -20.98
N ARG A 9 12.49 -16.26 -22.12
CA ARG A 9 11.54 -15.97 -23.20
C ARG A 9 11.36 -17.13 -24.17
N THR A 10 12.21 -18.14 -24.14
CA THR A 10 12.23 -19.18 -25.18
C THR A 10 12.32 -20.61 -24.65
N ALA A 11 12.35 -20.85 -23.36
CA ALA A 11 12.33 -22.22 -22.85
C ALA A 11 10.92 -22.80 -22.98
N VAL A 12 10.64 -23.36 -24.14
CA VAL A 12 9.70 -24.47 -24.28
C VAL A 12 10.24 -25.60 -23.38
N PRO A 13 9.48 -26.15 -22.44
CA PRO A 13 9.98 -27.21 -21.60
C PRO A 13 10.16 -28.49 -22.45
N ASP A 14 11.36 -28.73 -22.93
CA ASP A 14 11.76 -30.01 -23.47
C ASP A 14 12.03 -30.95 -22.27
N GLY A 15 11.07 -31.79 -21.92
CA GLY A 15 11.24 -32.83 -20.91
C GLY A 15 9.95 -33.28 -20.23
N PRO A 16 9.96 -34.38 -19.49
CA PRO A 16 8.79 -34.88 -18.78
C PRO A 16 8.41 -33.88 -17.67
N VAL A 17 7.21 -33.33 -17.80
CA VAL A 17 6.66 -32.35 -16.87
C VAL A 17 6.28 -33.07 -15.57
N GLY A 18 6.58 -32.47 -14.41
CA GLY A 18 6.51 -33.14 -13.11
C GLY A 18 5.10 -33.40 -12.55
N SER A 19 4.01 -32.98 -13.22
CA SER A 19 2.63 -33.25 -12.82
C SER A 19 1.67 -33.15 -14.02
N ARG A 20 0.41 -33.62 -13.87
CA ARG A 20 -0.62 -33.42 -14.91
C ARG A 20 -0.87 -31.96 -15.22
N LEU A 21 -0.79 -31.08 -14.21
CA LEU A 21 -0.92 -29.63 -14.39
C LEU A 21 0.29 -29.06 -15.13
N ASP A 22 1.51 -29.54 -14.83
CA ASP A 22 2.70 -29.14 -15.56
C ASP A 22 2.65 -29.60 -17.02
N ASP A 23 2.13 -30.82 -17.28
CA ASP A 23 1.90 -31.34 -18.65
C ASP A 23 0.89 -30.45 -19.40
N TRP A 24 -0.19 -30.05 -18.72
CA TRP A 24 -1.19 -29.13 -19.29
C TRP A 24 -0.58 -27.76 -19.59
N TRP A 25 0.18 -27.18 -18.65
CA TRP A 25 0.90 -25.92 -18.87
C TRP A 25 1.93 -26.00 -19.99
N GLY A 26 2.68 -27.10 -20.04
CA GLY A 26 3.64 -27.37 -21.13
C GLY A 26 2.98 -27.34 -22.51
N ARG A 27 1.80 -27.98 -22.65
CA ARG A 27 1.01 -27.93 -23.89
C ARG A 27 0.41 -26.56 -24.16
N THR A 28 -0.13 -25.93 -23.12
CA THR A 28 -0.80 -24.61 -23.21
C THR A 28 0.20 -23.50 -23.56
N LEU A 29 1.40 -23.51 -22.97
CA LEU A 29 2.46 -22.53 -23.19
C LEU A 29 3.54 -23.01 -24.16
N SER A 30 3.16 -23.84 -25.14
CA SER A 30 4.08 -24.46 -26.09
C SER A 30 4.75 -23.50 -27.10
N THR A 31 4.27 -22.25 -27.20
CA THR A 31 4.82 -21.26 -28.13
C THR A 31 5.22 -19.98 -27.42
N ALA A 32 6.25 -19.27 -27.93
CA ALA A 32 6.70 -17.99 -27.39
C ALA A 32 5.56 -16.95 -27.33
N ARG A 33 4.64 -16.96 -28.32
CA ARG A 33 3.45 -16.09 -28.32
C ARG A 33 2.52 -16.38 -27.12
N ARG A 34 2.24 -17.66 -26.84
CA ARG A 34 1.39 -18.07 -25.70
C ARG A 34 2.04 -17.73 -24.35
N VAL A 35 3.37 -17.91 -24.25
CA VAL A 35 4.13 -17.48 -23.07
C VAL A 35 4.04 -15.95 -22.89
N ALA A 36 4.19 -15.18 -23.97
CA ALA A 36 4.07 -13.72 -23.93
C ALA A 36 2.65 -13.28 -23.54
N LEU A 37 1.61 -13.95 -24.06
CA LEU A 37 0.21 -13.71 -23.66
C LEU A 37 -0.02 -14.03 -22.17
N TRP A 38 0.43 -15.19 -21.71
CA TRP A 38 0.31 -15.60 -20.30
C TRP A 38 0.98 -14.61 -19.33
N ARG A 39 2.10 -14.03 -19.75
CA ARG A 39 2.83 -13.03 -18.98
C ARG A 39 1.95 -11.86 -18.53
N TRP A 40 0.93 -11.52 -19.32
CA TRP A 40 -0.02 -10.44 -19.02
C TRP A 40 -1.40 -10.95 -18.62
N ALA A 41 -1.86 -12.07 -19.17
CA ALA A 41 -3.17 -12.63 -18.89
C ALA A 41 -3.38 -12.93 -17.39
N GLY A 42 -2.35 -13.48 -16.72
CA GLY A 42 -2.41 -13.72 -15.28
C GLY A 42 -2.59 -12.44 -14.47
N PRO A 43 -1.65 -11.48 -14.54
CA PRO A 43 -1.80 -10.19 -13.84
C PRO A 43 -3.07 -9.42 -14.20
N LEU A 44 -3.46 -9.35 -15.48
CA LEU A 44 -4.69 -8.65 -15.90
C LEU A 44 -5.95 -9.37 -15.43
N GLY A 45 -5.96 -10.70 -15.43
CA GLY A 45 -7.09 -11.49 -14.93
C GLY A 45 -7.35 -11.23 -13.45
N VAL A 46 -6.31 -11.22 -12.61
CA VAL A 46 -6.47 -10.91 -11.19
C VAL A 46 -6.79 -9.44 -10.94
N THR A 47 -6.35 -8.54 -11.82
CA THR A 47 -6.73 -7.11 -11.77
C THR A 47 -8.21 -6.93 -12.11
N LEU A 48 -8.71 -7.66 -13.10
CA LEU A 48 -10.15 -7.66 -13.43
C LEU A 48 -10.98 -8.22 -12.26
N LEU A 49 -10.55 -9.31 -11.64
CA LEU A 49 -11.18 -9.82 -10.42
C LEU A 49 -11.20 -8.75 -9.31
N ALA A 50 -10.07 -8.08 -9.10
CA ALA A 50 -9.99 -6.98 -8.13
C ALA A 50 -10.95 -5.83 -8.47
N ALA A 51 -11.08 -5.49 -9.75
CA ALA A 51 -12.01 -4.46 -10.20
C ALA A 51 -13.48 -4.84 -9.90
N VAL A 52 -13.86 -6.09 -10.18
CA VAL A 52 -15.21 -6.58 -9.86
C VAL A 52 -15.48 -6.49 -8.36
N LEU A 53 -14.59 -7.02 -7.51
CA LEU A 53 -14.78 -7.04 -6.05
C LEU A 53 -14.80 -5.64 -5.40
N ARG A 54 -14.19 -4.64 -6.06
CA ARG A 54 -14.07 -3.28 -5.51
C ARG A 54 -15.10 -2.31 -6.07
N LEU A 55 -15.51 -2.46 -7.33
CA LEU A 55 -16.42 -1.51 -7.99
C LEU A 55 -17.88 -1.93 -7.93
N VAL A 56 -18.17 -3.25 -7.90
CA VAL A 56 -19.57 -3.71 -7.77
C VAL A 56 -20.10 -3.26 -6.41
N THR A 57 -21.25 -2.60 -6.42
CA THR A 57 -21.89 -2.01 -5.22
C THR A 57 -20.98 -1.07 -4.42
N LEU A 58 -20.04 -0.35 -5.06
CA LEU A 58 -19.13 0.56 -4.36
C LEU A 58 -19.87 1.68 -3.62
N GLY A 59 -21.01 2.15 -4.16
CA GLY A 59 -21.87 3.14 -3.53
C GLY A 59 -22.67 2.64 -2.32
N HIS A 60 -22.55 1.37 -1.92
CA HIS A 60 -23.24 0.83 -0.75
C HIS A 60 -22.25 0.65 0.44
N PRO A 61 -22.66 1.03 1.66
CA PRO A 61 -23.87 1.77 2.03
C PRO A 61 -23.80 3.24 1.58
N HIS A 62 -24.95 3.85 1.36
CA HIS A 62 -25.04 5.28 1.07
C HIS A 62 -25.03 6.08 2.39
N SER A 63 -23.88 6.08 3.01
CA SER A 63 -23.58 6.78 4.27
C SER A 63 -22.08 6.98 4.40
N LEU A 64 -21.65 7.96 5.20
CA LEU A 64 -20.25 8.12 5.57
C LEU A 64 -19.87 7.04 6.58
N VAL A 65 -18.82 6.28 6.27
CA VAL A 65 -18.38 5.11 7.03
C VAL A 65 -17.07 5.44 7.76
N PHE A 66 -17.06 5.30 9.08
CA PHE A 66 -15.87 5.51 9.92
C PHE A 66 -15.22 6.90 9.65
N ASP A 67 -13.93 6.96 9.33
CA ASP A 67 -13.22 8.22 9.06
C ASP A 67 -13.61 8.88 7.72
N GLU A 68 -14.54 8.30 6.92
CA GLU A 68 -15.11 8.99 5.77
C GLU A 68 -15.76 10.32 6.19
N THR A 69 -16.29 10.40 7.43
CA THR A 69 -16.84 11.64 7.98
C THR A 69 -15.86 12.80 7.98
N TYR A 70 -14.55 12.54 8.06
CA TYR A 70 -13.51 13.57 7.95
C TYR A 70 -13.02 13.71 6.51
N TYR A 71 -12.49 12.64 5.93
CA TYR A 71 -11.76 12.70 4.66
C TYR A 71 -12.62 13.05 3.45
N VAL A 72 -13.90 12.66 3.44
CA VAL A 72 -14.82 13.01 2.35
C VAL A 72 -15.19 14.49 2.43
N LYS A 73 -15.58 14.97 3.60
CA LYS A 73 -15.93 16.38 3.81
C LYS A 73 -14.72 17.29 3.57
N ASP A 74 -13.55 16.96 4.10
CA ASP A 74 -12.31 17.66 3.82
C ASP A 74 -11.96 17.64 2.33
N GLY A 75 -12.12 16.47 1.68
CA GLY A 75 -11.88 16.32 0.25
C GLY A 75 -12.80 17.19 -0.61
N TRP A 76 -14.03 17.46 -0.16
CA TRP A 76 -14.95 18.35 -0.85
C TRP A 76 -14.61 19.83 -0.61
N SER A 77 -14.38 20.23 0.62
CA SER A 77 -14.03 21.63 0.92
C SER A 77 -12.68 22.05 0.32
N ILE A 78 -11.66 21.16 0.34
CA ILE A 78 -10.32 21.52 -0.17
C ILE A 78 -10.30 21.75 -1.70
N VAL A 79 -11.11 21.03 -2.48
CA VAL A 79 -11.17 21.25 -3.94
C VAL A 79 -11.87 22.55 -4.30
N HIS A 80 -12.62 23.17 -3.38
CA HIS A 80 -13.31 24.44 -3.58
C HIS A 80 -12.51 25.62 -3.00
N LEU A 81 -11.91 25.44 -1.82
CA LEU A 81 -11.24 26.54 -1.09
C LEU A 81 -9.71 26.52 -1.27
N GLY A 82 -9.13 25.37 -1.64
CA GLY A 82 -7.68 25.14 -1.60
C GLY A 82 -7.13 24.74 -0.23
N TYR A 83 -7.99 24.71 0.79
CA TYR A 83 -7.73 24.26 2.16
C TYR A 83 -9.01 23.63 2.73
N GLU A 84 -8.90 22.92 3.84
CA GLU A 84 -10.03 22.28 4.50
C GLU A 84 -10.87 23.34 5.25
N GLY A 85 -12.15 23.42 4.89
CA GLY A 85 -13.13 24.30 5.51
C GLY A 85 -13.90 23.61 6.62
N THR A 86 -14.25 24.38 7.67
CA THR A 86 -15.00 23.88 8.83
C THR A 86 -16.44 23.55 8.45
N TRP A 87 -16.93 22.43 8.94
CA TRP A 87 -18.30 21.97 8.78
C TRP A 87 -19.14 22.35 10.00
N PRO A 88 -20.45 22.60 9.85
CA PRO A 88 -21.33 22.86 10.99
C PRO A 88 -21.27 21.71 12.00
N GLY A 89 -21.36 22.02 13.28
CA GLY A 89 -21.55 21.01 14.32
C GLY A 89 -22.89 20.29 14.17
N ASN A 90 -23.01 19.10 14.74
CA ASN A 90 -24.29 18.42 14.80
C ASN A 90 -25.32 19.25 15.59
N PRO A 91 -26.60 19.26 15.18
CA PRO A 91 -27.65 19.89 15.97
C PRO A 91 -27.71 19.34 17.40
N ALA A 92 -28.06 20.18 18.36
CA ALA A 92 -28.29 19.75 19.74
C ALA A 92 -29.61 18.94 19.88
N ASP A 93 -30.50 19.08 18.93
CA ASP A 93 -31.77 18.36 18.86
C ASP A 93 -31.59 17.08 18.02
N ASP A 94 -31.65 15.92 18.63
CA ASP A 94 -31.47 14.60 18.01
C ASP A 94 -32.55 14.29 16.95
N SER A 95 -33.64 15.05 16.89
CA SER A 95 -34.66 14.92 15.84
C SER A 95 -34.24 15.54 14.50
N GLN A 96 -33.17 16.34 14.48
CA GLN A 96 -32.65 16.96 13.28
C GLN A 96 -31.52 16.12 12.66
N PRO A 97 -31.38 16.14 11.31
CA PRO A 97 -30.32 15.37 10.67
C PRO A 97 -28.94 15.90 11.06
N THR A 98 -28.02 14.97 11.34
CA THR A 98 -26.62 15.29 11.59
C THR A 98 -25.96 15.93 10.36
N THR A 99 -24.80 16.57 10.54
CA THR A 99 -24.03 17.14 9.42
C THR A 99 -23.68 16.07 8.38
N ASP A 100 -23.38 14.85 8.81
CA ASP A 100 -23.10 13.72 7.92
C ASP A 100 -24.34 13.30 7.12
N GLN A 101 -25.50 13.22 7.77
CA GLN A 101 -26.75 12.94 7.09
C GLN A 101 -27.10 14.01 6.05
N ARG A 102 -26.95 15.30 6.43
CA ARG A 102 -27.18 16.42 5.51
C ARG A 102 -26.27 16.36 4.29
N PHE A 103 -24.99 16.01 4.48
CA PHE A 103 -24.04 15.83 3.38
C PHE A 103 -24.47 14.68 2.46
N VAL A 104 -24.82 13.53 3.02
CA VAL A 104 -25.31 12.35 2.27
C VAL A 104 -26.60 12.64 1.53
N ASP A 105 -27.50 13.47 2.11
CA ASP A 105 -28.76 13.93 1.50
C ASP A 105 -28.56 15.04 0.45
N GLY A 106 -27.31 15.32 0.05
CA GLY A 106 -26.98 16.26 -1.04
C GLY A 106 -26.76 17.71 -0.60
N GLN A 107 -26.79 18.02 0.71
CA GLN A 107 -26.43 19.35 1.22
C GLN A 107 -24.90 19.47 1.35
N THR A 108 -24.20 19.42 0.23
CA THR A 108 -22.74 19.33 0.20
C THR A 108 -22.03 20.67 0.39
N ASP A 109 -22.71 21.81 0.19
CA ASP A 109 -22.14 23.16 0.23
C ASP A 109 -22.41 23.89 1.56
N ILE A 110 -22.55 23.15 2.66
CA ILE A 110 -22.82 23.71 3.99
C ILE A 110 -21.53 24.01 4.79
N PHE A 111 -20.36 23.70 4.26
CA PHE A 111 -19.08 24.07 4.89
C PHE A 111 -18.88 25.60 4.87
N THR A 112 -18.02 26.10 5.77
CA THR A 112 -17.70 27.51 5.88
C THR A 112 -16.31 27.80 5.30
N ASN A 113 -15.99 29.09 5.11
CA ASN A 113 -14.66 29.53 4.73
C ASN A 113 -13.66 29.58 5.92
N ALA A 114 -14.10 29.27 7.14
CA ALA A 114 -13.18 29.13 8.27
C ALA A 114 -12.36 27.84 8.10
N ALA A 115 -11.05 27.93 8.29
CA ALA A 115 -10.17 26.78 8.16
C ALA A 115 -10.40 25.76 9.27
N GLU A 116 -10.25 24.50 8.92
CA GLU A 116 -10.26 23.38 9.85
C GLU A 116 -8.82 22.86 10.06
N PHE A 117 -8.49 22.49 11.31
CA PHE A 117 -7.25 21.78 11.62
C PHE A 117 -7.29 20.36 11.09
N ILE A 118 -6.24 19.94 10.40
CA ILE A 118 -6.16 18.57 9.86
C ILE A 118 -4.97 17.82 10.44
N ALA A 119 -5.18 16.53 10.73
CA ALA A 119 -4.14 15.64 11.24
C ALA A 119 -3.25 15.00 10.16
N HIS A 120 -3.67 15.07 8.90
CA HIS A 120 -3.02 14.41 7.76
C HIS A 120 -2.85 15.35 6.57
N PRO A 121 -1.75 15.20 5.78
CA PRO A 121 -1.47 16.02 4.60
C PRO A 121 -2.56 15.93 3.53
N PRO A 122 -2.64 16.91 2.61
CA PRO A 122 -3.83 17.14 1.78
C PRO A 122 -3.96 16.23 0.55
N LEU A 123 -2.90 15.55 0.07
CA LEU A 123 -2.95 14.84 -1.22
C LEU A 123 -4.06 13.79 -1.30
N GLY A 124 -4.22 12.99 -0.25
CA GLY A 124 -5.27 11.97 -0.23
C GLY A 124 -6.67 12.56 -0.35
N LYS A 125 -6.89 13.69 0.30
CA LYS A 125 -8.16 14.44 0.26
C LYS A 125 -8.42 15.04 -1.13
N TYR A 126 -7.41 15.58 -1.80
CA TYR A 126 -7.54 16.03 -3.20
C TYR A 126 -7.94 14.88 -4.14
N LEU A 127 -7.37 13.67 -3.95
CA LEU A 127 -7.74 12.51 -4.76
C LEU A 127 -9.17 12.06 -4.51
N ILE A 128 -9.64 12.13 -3.26
CA ILE A 128 -11.04 11.88 -2.89
C ILE A 128 -11.95 12.94 -3.52
N GLY A 129 -11.59 14.22 -3.37
CA GLY A 129 -12.31 15.35 -3.97
C GLY A 129 -12.43 15.23 -5.49
N LEU A 130 -11.38 14.77 -6.17
CA LEU A 130 -11.42 14.51 -7.61
C LEU A 130 -12.47 13.47 -7.99
N GLY A 131 -12.63 12.41 -7.20
CA GLY A 131 -13.71 11.42 -7.42
C GLY A 131 -15.10 12.04 -7.29
N MET A 132 -15.28 12.92 -6.31
CA MET A 132 -16.54 13.66 -6.11
C MET A 132 -16.82 14.68 -7.22
N LEU A 133 -15.81 15.36 -7.73
CA LEU A 133 -15.94 16.26 -8.89
C LEU A 133 -16.37 15.52 -10.16
N LEU A 134 -15.99 14.24 -10.31
CA LEU A 134 -16.30 13.43 -11.48
C LEU A 134 -17.69 12.77 -11.40
N PHE A 135 -18.13 12.37 -10.21
CA PHE A 135 -19.31 11.52 -10.04
C PHE A 135 -20.37 12.10 -9.10
N GLY A 136 -20.16 13.31 -8.56
CA GLY A 136 -21.03 13.96 -7.58
C GLY A 136 -20.57 13.72 -6.13
N ALA A 137 -20.71 14.76 -5.30
CA ALA A 137 -20.42 14.68 -3.86
C ALA A 137 -21.57 14.08 -3.06
N ASP A 138 -22.78 14.14 -3.58
CA ASP A 138 -24.01 13.50 -3.08
C ASP A 138 -24.08 12.00 -3.39
N ASN A 139 -23.02 11.43 -4.01
CA ASN A 139 -22.97 10.05 -4.45
C ASN A 139 -21.82 9.29 -3.78
N SER A 140 -22.14 8.30 -2.97
CA SER A 140 -21.14 7.48 -2.28
C SER A 140 -20.18 6.73 -3.22
N PHE A 141 -20.57 6.47 -4.46
CA PHE A 141 -19.64 6.00 -5.48
C PHE A 141 -18.56 7.06 -5.77
N GLY A 142 -18.95 8.34 -5.84
CA GLY A 142 -18.03 9.44 -6.14
C GLY A 142 -16.90 9.55 -5.12
N TRP A 143 -17.21 9.60 -3.83
CA TRP A 143 -16.16 9.75 -2.82
C TRP A 143 -15.29 8.50 -2.62
N ARG A 144 -15.76 7.28 -2.99
CA ARG A 144 -15.00 6.02 -2.91
C ARG A 144 -14.23 5.67 -4.17
N PHE A 145 -14.52 6.31 -5.29
CA PHE A 145 -13.96 5.95 -6.60
C PHE A 145 -12.44 5.99 -6.66
N ALA A 146 -11.82 7.07 -6.17
CA ALA A 146 -10.37 7.21 -6.22
C ALA A 146 -9.65 6.10 -5.43
N VAL A 147 -10.14 5.77 -4.23
CA VAL A 147 -9.57 4.71 -3.39
C VAL A 147 -9.73 3.34 -4.07
N ALA A 148 -10.89 3.07 -4.69
CA ALA A 148 -11.14 1.83 -5.41
C ALA A 148 -10.20 1.64 -6.61
N VAL A 149 -10.02 2.67 -7.42
CA VAL A 149 -9.10 2.63 -8.58
C VAL A 149 -7.66 2.41 -8.13
N LEU A 150 -7.21 3.10 -7.10
CA LEU A 150 -5.85 2.94 -6.55
C LEU A 150 -5.66 1.56 -5.90
N GLY A 151 -6.70 1.01 -5.24
CA GLY A 151 -6.67 -0.35 -4.72
C GLY A 151 -6.57 -1.41 -5.83
N ILE A 152 -7.30 -1.24 -6.95
CA ILE A 152 -7.18 -2.10 -8.13
C ILE A 152 -5.78 -2.01 -8.73
N ALA A 153 -5.24 -0.80 -8.87
CA ALA A 153 -3.89 -0.57 -9.37
C ALA A 153 -2.82 -1.18 -8.44
N THR A 154 -3.04 -1.18 -7.12
CA THR A 154 -2.17 -1.84 -6.14
C THR A 154 -2.11 -3.36 -6.36
N VAL A 155 -3.23 -4.01 -6.64
CA VAL A 155 -3.26 -5.44 -7.00
C VAL A 155 -2.46 -5.71 -8.28
N PHE A 156 -2.66 -4.89 -9.32
CA PHE A 156 -1.90 -5.00 -10.56
C PHE A 156 -0.40 -4.84 -10.35
N LEU A 157 0.01 -3.77 -9.63
CA LEU A 157 1.43 -3.52 -9.33
C LEU A 157 2.03 -4.65 -8.51
N THR A 158 1.33 -5.15 -7.49
CA THR A 158 1.76 -6.30 -6.68
C THR A 158 2.04 -7.52 -7.55
N ALA A 159 1.13 -7.86 -8.47
CA ALA A 159 1.29 -8.98 -9.40
C ALA A 159 2.51 -8.78 -10.33
N VAL A 160 2.66 -7.58 -10.92
CA VAL A 160 3.75 -7.29 -11.87
C VAL A 160 5.10 -7.23 -11.18
N ILE A 161 5.17 -6.63 -9.98
CA ILE A 161 6.40 -6.53 -9.19
C ILE A 161 6.83 -7.92 -8.71
N ALA A 162 5.93 -8.73 -8.14
CA ALA A 162 6.23 -10.09 -7.69
C ALA A 162 6.67 -10.98 -8.87
N ARG A 163 5.99 -10.91 -10.03
CA ARG A 163 6.42 -11.57 -11.27
C ARG A 163 7.84 -11.17 -11.65
N SER A 164 8.12 -9.89 -11.60
CA SER A 164 9.41 -9.32 -11.97
C SER A 164 10.51 -9.73 -11.00
N LEU A 165 10.22 -9.71 -9.69
CA LEU A 165 11.14 -10.04 -8.61
C LEU A 165 11.53 -11.52 -8.63
N PHE A 166 10.54 -12.41 -8.69
CA PHE A 166 10.73 -13.86 -8.64
C PHE A 166 10.86 -14.51 -10.04
N ARG A 167 10.82 -13.71 -11.11
CA ARG A 167 10.90 -14.18 -12.52
C ARG A 167 9.87 -15.29 -12.85
N SER A 168 8.70 -15.21 -12.26
CA SER A 168 7.63 -16.19 -12.42
C SER A 168 6.26 -15.50 -12.54
N THR A 169 5.60 -15.71 -13.68
CA THR A 169 4.24 -15.21 -13.89
C THR A 169 3.25 -15.85 -12.91
N LEU A 170 3.44 -17.14 -12.59
CA LEU A 170 2.59 -17.82 -11.61
C LEU A 170 2.69 -17.17 -10.23
N ILE A 171 3.91 -16.94 -9.73
CA ILE A 171 4.12 -16.28 -8.42
C ILE A 171 3.54 -14.87 -8.43
N GLY A 172 3.75 -14.12 -9.53
CA GLY A 172 3.15 -12.80 -9.66
C GLY A 172 1.62 -12.83 -9.66
N THR A 173 1.02 -13.73 -10.42
CA THR A 173 -0.43 -13.90 -10.45
C THR A 173 -0.99 -14.32 -9.08
N LEU A 174 -0.30 -15.23 -8.38
CA LEU A 174 -0.69 -15.64 -7.02
C LEU A 174 -0.62 -14.47 -6.02
N ALA A 175 0.44 -13.66 -6.05
CA ALA A 175 0.54 -12.49 -5.18
C ALA A 175 -0.61 -11.50 -5.43
N GLY A 176 -0.89 -11.19 -6.71
CA GLY A 176 -2.04 -10.35 -7.06
C GLY A 176 -3.39 -10.97 -6.69
N PHE A 177 -3.55 -12.29 -6.90
CA PHE A 177 -4.77 -13.01 -6.54
C PHE A 177 -5.04 -12.98 -5.04
N LEU A 178 -4.05 -13.29 -4.21
CA LEU A 178 -4.16 -13.28 -2.75
C LEU A 178 -4.57 -11.90 -2.23
N LEU A 179 -3.96 -10.82 -2.77
CA LEU A 179 -4.34 -9.45 -2.42
C LEU A 179 -5.72 -9.05 -2.97
N ALA A 180 -6.12 -9.59 -4.14
CA ALA A 180 -7.42 -9.29 -4.74
C ALA A 180 -8.59 -9.80 -3.89
N VAL A 181 -8.42 -10.99 -3.26
CA VAL A 181 -9.45 -11.70 -2.49
C VAL A 181 -9.28 -11.55 -0.98
N ASP A 182 -8.30 -10.78 -0.52
CA ASP A 182 -8.14 -10.48 0.90
C ASP A 182 -9.16 -9.43 1.36
N GLY A 183 -9.72 -9.64 2.56
CA GLY A 183 -10.79 -8.82 3.09
C GLY A 183 -10.35 -7.41 3.47
N GLN A 184 -9.22 -7.27 4.16
CA GLN A 184 -8.72 -5.95 4.52
C GLN A 184 -8.40 -5.12 3.28
N ALA A 185 -7.77 -5.75 2.27
CA ALA A 185 -7.48 -5.09 1.01
C ALA A 185 -8.76 -4.71 0.22
N ILE A 186 -9.85 -5.49 0.33
CA ILE A 186 -11.15 -5.13 -0.25
C ILE A 186 -11.76 -3.95 0.50
N VAL A 187 -11.85 -4.01 1.83
CA VAL A 187 -12.46 -2.96 2.66
C VAL A 187 -11.72 -1.64 2.47
N LEU A 188 -10.39 -1.63 2.58
CA LEU A 188 -9.55 -0.42 2.44
C LEU A 188 -9.45 0.10 0.98
N SER A 189 -10.10 -0.58 0.03
CA SER A 189 -10.29 -0.11 -1.34
C SER A 189 -11.76 0.27 -1.62
N ARG A 190 -12.67 0.18 -0.63
CA ARG A 190 -14.10 0.47 -0.74
C ARG A 190 -14.55 1.52 0.26
N VAL A 191 -13.86 1.64 1.38
CA VAL A 191 -14.04 2.71 2.38
C VAL A 191 -12.95 3.76 2.14
N THR A 192 -13.34 5.02 2.12
CA THR A 192 -12.47 6.15 1.72
C THR A 192 -11.54 6.53 2.86
N LEU A 193 -10.54 5.68 3.11
CA LEU A 193 -9.45 5.92 4.04
C LEU A 193 -8.15 6.24 3.31
N LEU A 194 -7.29 7.04 3.94
CA LEU A 194 -6.01 7.45 3.36
C LEU A 194 -5.01 6.30 3.21
N ASP A 195 -5.17 5.24 4.00
CA ASP A 195 -4.24 4.10 4.06
C ASP A 195 -4.21 3.28 2.75
N GLY A 196 -5.35 3.16 2.04
CA GLY A 196 -5.40 2.55 0.70
C GLY A 196 -4.63 3.36 -0.33
N ILE A 197 -4.74 4.68 -0.29
CA ILE A 197 -4.01 5.62 -1.17
C ILE A 197 -2.51 5.57 -0.88
N LEU A 198 -2.13 5.64 0.40
CA LEU A 198 -0.75 5.48 0.87
C LEU A 198 -0.13 4.19 0.31
N THR A 199 -0.83 3.07 0.45
CA THR A 199 -0.38 1.74 0.03
C THR A 199 -0.04 1.70 -1.46
N PHE A 200 -0.86 2.32 -2.30
CA PHE A 200 -0.59 2.42 -3.74
C PHE A 200 0.77 3.09 -4.01
N PHE A 201 1.01 4.27 -3.42
CA PHE A 201 2.27 4.99 -3.63
C PHE A 201 3.48 4.26 -3.05
N VAL A 202 3.32 3.58 -1.92
CA VAL A 202 4.37 2.74 -1.32
C VAL A 202 4.74 1.59 -2.26
N VAL A 203 3.76 0.87 -2.81
CA VAL A 203 4.00 -0.22 -3.77
C VAL A 203 4.63 0.29 -5.07
N LEU A 204 4.21 1.48 -5.53
CA LEU A 204 4.82 2.13 -6.69
C LEU A 204 6.31 2.45 -6.43
N GLY A 205 6.65 3.02 -5.27
CA GLY A 205 8.02 3.29 -4.84
C GLY A 205 8.86 2.02 -4.71
N PHE A 206 8.27 0.93 -4.19
CA PHE A 206 8.93 -0.38 -4.12
C PHE A 206 9.24 -0.94 -5.52
N GLY A 207 8.31 -0.79 -6.46
CA GLY A 207 8.53 -1.17 -7.86
C GLY A 207 9.65 -0.34 -8.51
N ALA A 208 9.69 0.95 -8.26
CA ALA A 208 10.75 1.83 -8.74
C ALA A 208 12.13 1.43 -8.19
N LEU A 209 12.23 1.10 -6.90
CA LEU A 209 13.46 0.59 -6.28
C LEU A 209 13.94 -0.72 -6.93
N LEU A 210 13.02 -1.63 -7.28
CA LEU A 210 13.36 -2.85 -8.02
C LEU A 210 13.95 -2.55 -9.39
N LEU A 211 13.37 -1.59 -10.11
CA LEU A 211 13.86 -1.15 -11.43
C LEU A 211 15.20 -0.45 -11.31
N ASP A 212 15.39 0.38 -10.29
CA ASP A 212 16.67 1.05 -10.01
C ASP A 212 17.80 0.06 -9.76
N ARG A 213 17.55 -0.96 -8.93
CA ARG A 213 18.53 -2.04 -8.69
C ARG A 213 18.99 -2.69 -9.99
N ARG A 214 18.07 -2.97 -10.92
CA ARG A 214 18.39 -3.58 -12.22
C ARG A 214 19.16 -2.63 -13.12
N TRP A 215 18.75 -1.38 -13.15
CA TRP A 215 19.40 -0.34 -13.90
C TRP A 215 20.84 -0.12 -13.43
N THR A 216 21.03 0.02 -12.12
CA THR A 216 22.34 0.19 -11.48
C THR A 216 23.27 -1.01 -11.77
N SER A 217 22.77 -2.25 -11.60
CA SER A 217 23.57 -3.45 -11.92
C SER A 217 24.10 -3.40 -13.35
N ARG A 218 23.22 -3.15 -14.35
CA ARG A 218 23.64 -3.07 -15.76
C ARG A 218 24.66 -1.97 -16.03
N ARG A 219 24.53 -0.82 -15.37
CA ARG A 219 25.47 0.31 -15.51
C ARG A 219 26.83 -0.01 -14.90
N LEU A 220 26.86 -0.64 -13.73
CA LEU A 220 28.12 -1.07 -13.09
C LEU A 220 28.82 -2.13 -13.92
N ASP A 221 28.11 -3.17 -14.36
CA ASP A 221 28.68 -4.23 -15.19
C ASP A 221 29.27 -3.67 -16.50
N ALA A 222 28.55 -2.78 -17.17
CA ALA A 222 29.03 -2.13 -18.39
C ALA A 222 30.22 -1.18 -18.14
N TRP A 223 30.26 -0.50 -17.00
CA TRP A 223 31.39 0.37 -16.63
C TRP A 223 32.63 -0.44 -16.35
N VAL A 224 32.55 -1.51 -15.55
CA VAL A 224 33.67 -2.42 -15.27
C VAL A 224 34.21 -3.04 -16.53
N ALA A 225 33.33 -3.57 -17.41
CA ALA A 225 33.73 -4.17 -18.68
C ALA A 225 34.54 -3.19 -19.56
N ARG A 226 34.08 -1.93 -19.69
CA ARG A 226 34.80 -0.90 -20.46
C ARG A 226 36.16 -0.55 -19.88
N ARG A 227 36.27 -0.44 -18.55
CA ARG A 227 37.55 -0.10 -17.90
C ARG A 227 38.56 -1.24 -18.03
N THR A 228 38.12 -2.47 -17.77
CA THR A 228 38.95 -3.66 -17.93
C THR A 228 39.44 -3.80 -19.38
N ALA A 229 38.58 -3.61 -20.39
CA ALA A 229 38.96 -3.66 -21.80
C ALA A 229 39.97 -2.56 -22.17
N ALA A 230 39.95 -1.41 -21.49
CA ALA A 230 40.89 -0.31 -21.68
C ALA A 230 42.15 -0.42 -20.79
N GLY A 231 42.36 -1.51 -20.05
CA GLY A 231 43.51 -1.68 -19.13
C GLY A 231 43.52 -0.71 -17.96
N ARG A 232 42.35 -0.13 -17.59
CA ARG A 232 42.22 0.83 -16.47
C ARG A 232 41.76 0.12 -15.21
N ASP A 233 42.18 0.65 -14.07
CA ASP A 233 41.79 0.13 -12.76
C ASP A 233 40.28 0.23 -12.51
N THR A 234 39.78 -0.59 -11.58
CA THR A 234 38.39 -0.57 -11.08
C THR A 234 38.36 -0.36 -9.56
N LEU A 235 39.33 0.35 -9.00
CA LEU A 235 39.48 0.59 -7.56
C LEU A 235 38.24 1.27 -6.97
N TRP A 236 37.86 2.39 -7.57
CA TRP A 236 36.67 3.14 -7.21
C TRP A 236 35.60 3.00 -8.31
N GLY A 237 34.40 2.70 -7.91
CA GLY A 237 33.27 2.62 -8.86
C GLY A 237 32.82 3.99 -9.36
N PRO A 238 31.97 4.02 -10.38
CA PRO A 238 31.42 5.27 -10.91
C PRO A 238 30.44 5.89 -9.94
N VAL A 239 30.33 7.22 -9.91
CA VAL A 239 29.24 7.94 -9.28
C VAL A 239 28.10 8.06 -10.29
N LEU A 240 26.95 7.51 -9.94
CA LEU A 240 25.77 7.45 -10.81
C LEU A 240 24.80 8.59 -10.47
N TRP A 241 24.95 9.73 -11.14
CA TRP A 241 24.08 10.89 -10.99
C TRP A 241 22.74 10.72 -11.68
N TRP A 242 22.67 10.01 -12.79
CA TRP A 242 21.42 9.77 -13.50
C TRP A 242 20.83 8.41 -13.11
N ARG A 243 19.86 8.43 -12.19
CA ARG A 243 19.13 7.26 -11.69
C ARG A 243 17.62 7.53 -11.73
N PRO A 244 16.98 7.43 -12.90
CA PRO A 244 15.58 7.84 -13.08
C PRO A 244 14.61 7.07 -12.18
N TRP A 245 14.91 5.80 -11.88
CA TRP A 245 14.07 4.99 -11.03
C TRP A 245 14.22 5.35 -9.54
N LEU A 246 15.38 5.83 -9.13
CA LEU A 246 15.59 6.33 -7.77
C LEU A 246 14.84 7.66 -7.56
N ILE A 247 14.84 8.52 -8.58
CA ILE A 247 14.03 9.75 -8.63
C ILE A 247 12.53 9.40 -8.57
N ALA A 248 12.09 8.41 -9.37
CA ALA A 248 10.69 7.93 -9.35
C ALA A 248 10.29 7.35 -7.98
N MET A 249 11.22 6.67 -7.28
CA MET A 249 11.00 6.22 -5.90
C MET A 249 10.82 7.41 -4.95
N GLY A 250 11.68 8.42 -5.05
CA GLY A 250 11.57 9.64 -4.24
C GLY A 250 10.24 10.35 -4.45
N LEU A 251 9.82 10.49 -5.72
CA LEU A 251 8.51 11.06 -6.07
C LEU A 251 7.34 10.23 -5.49
N ALA A 252 7.34 8.92 -5.69
CA ALA A 252 6.27 8.04 -5.20
C ALA A 252 6.17 8.06 -3.66
N LEU A 253 7.30 8.04 -2.96
CA LEU A 253 7.32 8.07 -1.49
C LEU A 253 7.05 9.48 -0.93
N GLY A 254 7.36 10.53 -1.69
CA GLY A 254 6.90 11.88 -1.43
C GLY A 254 5.38 12.00 -1.50
N LEU A 255 4.74 11.41 -2.51
CA LEU A 255 3.27 11.32 -2.64
C LEU A 255 2.66 10.45 -1.52
N ALA A 256 3.31 9.35 -1.13
CA ALA A 256 2.90 8.55 0.02
C ALA A 256 2.91 9.39 1.31
N THR A 257 4.00 10.15 1.56
CA THR A 257 4.13 11.04 2.71
C THR A 257 3.12 12.19 2.66
N ALA A 258 2.83 12.71 1.47
CA ALA A 258 1.82 13.74 1.23
C ALA A 258 0.38 13.24 1.42
N THR A 259 0.18 11.93 1.51
CA THR A 259 -1.10 11.31 1.87
C THR A 259 -1.17 11.05 3.38
N LYS A 260 -0.13 10.44 3.96
CA LYS A 260 -0.02 10.14 5.39
C LYS A 260 1.44 10.04 5.80
N TRP A 261 1.82 10.61 6.94
CA TRP A 261 3.23 10.69 7.38
C TRP A 261 3.92 9.34 7.54
N SER A 262 3.18 8.26 7.73
CA SER A 262 3.77 6.92 7.73
C SER A 262 4.47 6.55 6.41
N GLY A 263 4.23 7.28 5.32
CA GLY A 263 5.01 7.22 4.08
C GLY A 263 6.52 7.49 4.28
N MET A 264 6.88 8.33 5.28
CA MET A 264 8.29 8.60 5.63
C MET A 264 9.02 7.35 6.12
N TYR A 265 8.33 6.43 6.78
CA TYR A 265 8.94 5.18 7.23
C TYR A 265 9.44 4.36 6.03
N PHE A 266 8.61 4.26 5.00
CA PHE A 266 8.99 3.58 3.76
C PHE A 266 10.12 4.32 3.03
N LEU A 267 10.09 5.66 3.00
CA LEU A 267 11.18 6.45 2.41
C LEU A 267 12.51 6.16 3.12
N ALA A 268 12.54 6.17 4.44
CA ALA A 268 13.74 5.90 5.21
C ALA A 268 14.29 4.49 4.96
N PHE A 269 13.43 3.46 5.06
CA PHE A 269 13.85 2.07 4.85
C PHE A 269 14.32 1.82 3.41
N PHE A 270 13.59 2.34 2.41
CA PHE A 270 13.94 2.13 1.00
C PHE A 270 15.20 2.88 0.60
N ALA A 271 15.42 4.09 1.14
CA ALA A 271 16.65 4.85 0.92
C ALA A 271 17.87 4.12 1.49
N VAL A 272 17.79 3.66 2.75
CA VAL A 272 18.86 2.86 3.37
C VAL A 272 19.11 1.57 2.58
N TYR A 273 18.03 0.86 2.21
CA TYR A 273 18.15 -0.38 1.42
C TYR A 273 18.78 -0.13 0.05
N SER A 274 18.53 1.02 -0.58
CA SER A 274 19.16 1.38 -1.87
C SER A 274 20.69 1.46 -1.75
N VAL A 275 21.21 2.06 -0.66
CA VAL A 275 22.66 2.14 -0.39
C VAL A 275 23.25 0.76 -0.11
N LEU A 276 22.59 -0.06 0.71
CA LEU A 276 23.03 -1.44 0.97
C LEU A 276 23.06 -2.28 -0.32
N THR A 277 22.07 -2.06 -1.20
CA THR A 277 22.03 -2.69 -2.53
C THR A 277 23.20 -2.23 -3.40
N ASP A 278 23.51 -0.94 -3.41
CA ASP A 278 24.66 -0.38 -4.14
C ASP A 278 26.00 -0.99 -3.69
N MET A 279 26.18 -1.17 -2.38
CA MET A 279 27.33 -1.87 -1.83
C MET A 279 27.46 -3.28 -2.41
N MET A 280 26.36 -4.06 -2.37
CA MET A 280 26.36 -5.44 -2.84
C MET A 280 26.57 -5.55 -4.36
N LEU A 281 26.00 -4.62 -5.14
CA LEU A 281 26.17 -4.59 -6.58
C LEU A 281 27.60 -4.23 -6.99
N ARG A 282 28.23 -3.26 -6.31
CA ARG A 282 29.64 -2.88 -6.51
C ARG A 282 30.58 -4.03 -6.17
N LYS A 283 30.34 -4.71 -5.02
CA LYS A 283 31.08 -5.91 -4.65
C LYS A 283 30.98 -7.00 -5.71
N ARG A 284 29.78 -7.27 -6.23
CA ARG A 284 29.56 -8.28 -7.29
C ARG A 284 30.21 -7.90 -8.61
N ALA A 285 30.27 -6.61 -8.94
CA ALA A 285 30.91 -6.10 -10.14
C ALA A 285 32.45 -6.14 -10.07
N GLY A 286 33.05 -6.48 -8.92
CA GLY A 286 34.50 -6.57 -8.74
C GLY A 286 35.17 -5.21 -8.48
N ILE A 287 34.42 -4.23 -7.96
CA ILE A 287 34.98 -2.94 -7.53
C ILE A 287 35.69 -3.17 -6.20
N GLU A 288 36.96 -2.76 -6.11
CA GLU A 288 37.81 -3.04 -4.96
C GLU A 288 37.32 -2.32 -3.69
N PHE A 289 37.14 -1.00 -3.76
CA PHE A 289 36.64 -0.18 -2.66
C PHE A 289 35.08 -0.09 -2.70
N TRP A 290 34.41 -1.23 -2.89
CA TRP A 290 32.96 -1.32 -3.09
C TRP A 290 32.14 -0.65 -1.96
N SER A 291 32.56 -0.80 -0.70
CA SER A 291 31.88 -0.21 0.45
C SER A 291 32.10 1.30 0.53
N SER A 292 33.36 1.73 0.51
CA SER A 292 33.72 3.16 0.57
C SER A 292 33.14 3.93 -0.61
N SER A 293 33.21 3.37 -1.80
CA SER A 293 32.62 3.96 -3.01
C SER A 293 31.08 4.10 -2.89
N ALA A 294 30.40 3.12 -2.28
CA ALA A 294 28.96 3.21 -2.05
C ALA A 294 28.61 4.27 -1.00
N TRP A 295 29.28 4.26 0.15
CA TRP A 295 28.93 5.16 1.26
C TRP A 295 29.41 6.60 1.04
N LEU A 296 30.64 6.79 0.61
CA LEU A 296 31.24 8.14 0.54
C LEU A 296 30.91 8.86 -0.76
N GLN A 297 30.70 8.13 -1.85
CA GLN A 297 30.46 8.73 -3.16
C GLN A 297 28.99 8.61 -3.61
N GLN A 298 28.42 7.41 -3.54
CA GLN A 298 27.09 7.16 -4.09
C GLN A 298 25.97 7.51 -3.11
N ALA A 299 26.11 7.25 -1.82
CA ALA A 299 25.03 7.50 -0.85
C ALA A 299 24.63 8.98 -0.77
N PRO A 300 25.54 9.98 -0.77
CA PRO A 300 25.15 11.39 -0.85
C PRO A 300 24.36 11.73 -2.11
N VAL A 301 24.78 11.18 -3.27
CA VAL A 301 24.06 11.36 -4.52
C VAL A 301 22.67 10.70 -4.49
N SER A 302 22.59 9.49 -3.94
CA SER A 302 21.31 8.78 -3.78
C SER A 302 20.36 9.54 -2.85
N PHE A 303 20.88 10.14 -1.77
CA PHE A 303 20.13 11.02 -0.89
C PHE A 303 19.56 12.22 -1.68
N LEU A 304 20.40 12.93 -2.45
CA LEU A 304 19.97 14.09 -3.25
C LEU A 304 18.94 13.73 -4.32
N LEU A 305 18.99 12.51 -4.84
CA LEU A 305 18.05 12.01 -5.86
C LEU A 305 16.75 11.44 -5.25
N THR A 306 16.63 11.37 -3.93
CA THR A 306 15.43 10.81 -3.26
C THR A 306 14.81 11.76 -2.26
N VAL A 307 15.52 12.13 -1.22
CA VAL A 307 14.95 12.86 -0.08
C VAL A 307 14.52 14.29 -0.44
N PRO A 308 15.32 15.11 -1.13
CA PRO A 308 14.85 16.43 -1.58
C PRO A 308 13.68 16.35 -2.56
N ILE A 309 13.64 15.33 -3.44
CA ILE A 309 12.53 15.13 -4.36
C ILE A 309 11.25 14.77 -3.60
N ALA A 310 11.34 13.88 -2.61
CA ALA A 310 10.21 13.56 -1.75
C ALA A 310 9.74 14.79 -0.96
N ALA A 311 10.66 15.59 -0.43
CA ALA A 311 10.35 16.82 0.29
C ALA A 311 9.65 17.87 -0.60
N VAL A 312 10.19 18.10 -1.82
CA VAL A 312 9.55 19.00 -2.79
C VAL A 312 8.15 18.50 -3.17
N THR A 313 8.00 17.20 -3.39
CA THR A 313 6.69 16.59 -3.69
C THR A 313 5.71 16.77 -2.53
N TYR A 314 6.18 16.59 -1.31
CA TYR A 314 5.38 16.82 -0.11
C TYR A 314 4.93 18.30 0.01
N VAL A 315 5.87 19.24 -0.11
CA VAL A 315 5.56 20.68 -0.05
C VAL A 315 4.62 21.08 -1.20
N ALA A 316 4.82 20.54 -2.41
CA ALA A 316 3.97 20.81 -3.56
C ALA A 316 2.51 20.38 -3.34
N SER A 317 2.25 19.35 -2.54
CA SER A 317 0.87 18.94 -2.20
C SER A 317 0.12 20.00 -1.40
N TRP A 318 0.82 20.91 -0.72
CA TRP A 318 0.28 22.03 0.06
C TRP A 318 0.03 23.31 -0.78
N THR A 319 0.14 23.22 -2.11
CA THR A 319 0.01 24.40 -3.00
C THR A 319 -1.29 25.17 -2.74
N GLY A 320 -2.42 24.49 -2.55
CA GLY A 320 -3.70 25.14 -2.24
C GLY A 320 -3.62 25.98 -0.96
N TRP A 321 -3.06 25.43 0.10
CA TRP A 321 -2.83 26.16 1.35
C TRP A 321 -1.88 27.37 1.17
N PHE A 322 -0.82 27.25 0.36
CA PHE A 322 0.10 28.36 0.09
C PHE A 322 -0.54 29.47 -0.74
N VAL A 323 -1.41 29.13 -1.69
CA VAL A 323 -2.07 30.09 -2.59
C VAL A 323 -3.26 30.75 -1.91
N SER A 324 -3.97 30.04 -1.04
CA SER A 324 -5.07 30.60 -0.23
C SER A 324 -4.55 31.58 0.83
N LYS A 325 -5.47 32.40 1.36
CA LYS A 325 -5.17 33.37 2.44
C LYS A 325 -5.71 32.94 3.79
N ASP A 326 -6.68 32.03 3.81
CA ASP A 326 -7.51 31.73 4.96
C ASP A 326 -7.33 30.29 5.47
N GLY A 327 -6.35 29.52 4.94
CA GLY A 327 -6.01 28.18 5.44
C GLY A 327 -5.56 28.22 6.91
N TRP A 328 -5.64 27.08 7.62
CA TRP A 328 -5.27 26.97 9.04
C TRP A 328 -3.87 27.54 9.28
N ASP A 329 -3.75 28.44 10.24
CA ASP A 329 -2.50 29.14 10.61
C ASP A 329 -1.73 29.81 9.46
N ARG A 330 -2.42 30.07 8.33
CA ARG A 330 -1.80 30.72 7.17
C ARG A 330 -1.21 32.08 7.50
N ASN A 331 -1.76 32.78 8.48
CA ASN A 331 -1.38 34.10 8.94
C ASN A 331 -0.84 34.12 10.39
N TRP A 332 -0.34 32.97 10.90
CA TRP A 332 0.07 32.82 12.29
C TRP A 332 1.04 33.90 12.77
N ILE A 333 2.09 34.25 12.02
CA ILE A 333 3.02 35.36 12.38
C ILE A 333 2.30 36.69 12.41
N ALA A 334 1.42 36.97 11.47
CA ALA A 334 0.68 38.23 11.42
C ALA A 334 -0.32 38.38 12.57
N THR A 335 -0.78 37.27 13.16
CA THR A 335 -1.69 37.25 14.31
C THR A 335 -0.99 37.16 15.67
N GLY A 336 0.34 37.33 15.70
CA GLY A 336 1.11 37.38 16.94
C GLY A 336 2.07 36.22 17.17
N GLY A 337 2.20 35.31 16.22
CA GLY A 337 3.17 34.20 16.26
C GLY A 337 4.63 34.70 16.18
N GLU A 338 5.54 33.92 16.74
CA GLU A 338 6.96 34.31 16.81
C GLU A 338 7.66 34.07 15.46
N ARG A 339 8.22 35.14 14.89
CA ARG A 339 9.06 35.05 13.69
C ARG A 339 10.44 34.49 14.04
N TRP A 340 10.98 33.64 13.16
CA TRP A 340 12.33 33.11 13.31
C TRP A 340 13.36 34.25 13.25
N THR A 341 14.37 34.18 14.13
CA THR A 341 15.45 35.15 14.25
C THR A 341 16.80 34.53 13.89
N GLY A 342 17.86 35.37 13.84
CA GLY A 342 19.22 34.92 13.57
C GLY A 342 19.39 34.40 12.14
N VAL A 343 20.07 33.24 11.99
CA VAL A 343 20.47 32.67 10.68
C VAL A 343 19.27 32.32 9.80
N LEU A 344 18.10 32.07 10.38
CA LEU A 344 16.88 31.67 9.64
C LEU A 344 15.90 32.84 9.41
N SER A 345 16.25 34.09 9.77
CA SER A 345 15.38 35.27 9.61
C SER A 345 15.01 35.58 8.14
N TRP A 346 15.77 35.05 7.18
CA TRP A 346 15.53 35.20 5.74
C TRP A 346 14.41 34.31 5.20
N VAL A 347 13.98 33.31 5.97
CA VAL A 347 12.93 32.37 5.53
C VAL A 347 11.60 33.15 5.44
N PRO A 348 10.87 33.05 4.29
CA PRO A 348 9.59 33.73 4.14
C PRO A 348 8.56 33.34 5.21
N ASP A 349 7.74 34.27 5.66
CA ASP A 349 6.70 34.03 6.67
C ASP A 349 5.78 32.90 6.32
N SER A 350 5.44 32.73 5.03
CA SER A 350 4.60 31.63 4.57
C SER A 350 5.19 30.25 4.85
N LEU A 351 6.52 30.11 4.77
CA LEU A 351 7.20 28.86 5.09
C LEU A 351 7.33 28.66 6.61
N GLN A 352 7.50 29.75 7.37
CA GLN A 352 7.52 29.68 8.83
C GLN A 352 6.14 29.30 9.38
N ASN A 353 5.05 29.90 8.86
CA ASN A 353 3.67 29.55 9.20
C ASN A 353 3.36 28.08 8.85
N TRP A 354 3.80 27.64 7.65
CA TRP A 354 3.64 26.25 7.24
C TRP A 354 4.40 25.29 8.17
N TRP A 355 5.63 25.64 8.55
CA TRP A 355 6.41 24.85 9.51
C TRP A 355 5.75 24.77 10.89
N HIS A 356 5.19 25.88 11.36
CA HIS A 356 4.40 25.91 12.59
C HIS A 356 3.24 24.91 12.50
N TYR A 357 2.46 24.96 11.44
CA TYR A 357 1.37 24.03 11.21
C TYR A 357 1.85 22.56 11.16
N GLN A 358 2.99 22.26 10.51
CA GLN A 358 3.57 20.90 10.57
C GLN A 358 3.94 20.47 11.99
N SER A 359 4.40 21.40 12.81
CA SER A 359 4.74 21.14 14.22
C SER A 359 3.50 20.84 15.06
N GLU A 360 2.38 21.52 14.81
CA GLU A 360 1.09 21.21 15.44
C GLU A 360 0.57 19.84 15.03
N ILE A 361 0.60 19.53 13.73
CA ILE A 361 0.24 18.20 13.22
C ILE A 361 1.11 17.12 13.89
N TYR A 362 2.40 17.37 14.06
CA TYR A 362 3.29 16.45 14.76
C TYR A 362 2.89 16.27 16.21
N GLY A 363 2.69 17.38 16.94
CA GLY A 363 2.25 17.39 18.34
C GLY A 363 0.94 16.62 18.54
N PHE A 364 -0.05 16.87 17.68
CA PHE A 364 -1.31 16.13 17.67
C PHE A 364 -1.09 14.62 17.49
N ASN A 365 -0.29 14.25 16.47
CA ASN A 365 -0.09 12.83 16.16
C ASN A 365 0.66 12.06 17.26
N ILE A 366 1.64 12.64 17.94
CA ILE A 366 2.34 11.97 19.05
C ILE A 366 1.51 11.98 20.34
N GLY A 367 0.67 13.00 20.54
CA GLY A 367 -0.19 13.14 21.71
C GLY A 367 -1.52 12.39 21.64
N LEU A 368 -1.79 11.67 20.56
CA LEU A 368 -3.07 10.98 20.38
C LEU A 368 -3.14 9.71 21.23
N HIS A 369 -3.68 9.85 22.44
CA HIS A 369 -3.89 8.75 23.41
C HIS A 369 -5.36 8.54 23.77
N THR A 370 -6.29 9.25 23.10
CA THR A 370 -7.73 9.09 23.35
C THR A 370 -8.13 7.65 23.09
N PRO A 371 -8.70 6.95 24.10
CA PRO A 371 -9.11 5.56 23.95
C PRO A 371 -10.16 5.39 22.85
N HIS A 372 -10.02 4.34 22.07
CA HIS A 372 -10.99 3.96 21.05
C HIS A 372 -11.31 2.47 21.14
N SER A 373 -12.59 2.10 21.00
CA SER A 373 -13.05 0.70 21.15
C SER A 373 -12.37 -0.28 20.19
N TYR A 374 -11.93 0.19 19.03
CA TYR A 374 -11.22 -0.60 18.02
C TYR A 374 -9.73 -0.30 17.93
N GLN A 375 -9.14 0.39 18.92
CA GLN A 375 -7.68 0.53 18.93
C GLN A 375 -7.02 -0.85 19.02
N ALA A 376 -5.90 -1.01 18.34
CA ALA A 376 -5.19 -2.28 18.23
C ALA A 376 -3.69 -2.08 18.49
N ASN A 377 -3.16 -2.70 19.55
CA ASN A 377 -1.74 -2.64 19.87
C ASN A 377 -0.90 -3.23 18.70
N PRO A 378 0.13 -2.53 18.20
CA PRO A 378 0.96 -3.01 17.09
C PRO A 378 1.62 -4.38 17.32
N LEU A 379 1.94 -4.73 18.56
CA LEU A 379 2.48 -6.05 18.90
C LEU A 379 1.52 -7.20 18.54
N LEU A 380 0.22 -6.92 18.47
CA LEU A 380 -0.83 -7.90 18.22
C LEU A 380 -1.40 -7.84 16.79
N TRP A 381 -0.88 -6.94 15.94
CA TRP A 381 -1.35 -6.82 14.56
C TRP A 381 -1.16 -8.11 13.75
N LEU A 382 -0.02 -8.80 13.91
CA LEU A 382 0.25 -10.02 13.15
C LEU A 382 -0.69 -11.19 13.52
N VAL A 383 -1.25 -11.17 14.72
CA VAL A 383 -2.29 -12.14 15.14
C VAL A 383 -3.72 -11.65 14.91
N MET A 384 -3.87 -10.46 14.29
CA MET A 384 -5.16 -9.86 13.94
C MET A 384 -6.13 -9.88 15.12
N GLN A 385 -5.65 -9.38 16.29
CA GLN A 385 -6.42 -9.46 17.53
C GLN A 385 -7.67 -8.58 17.51
N ARG A 386 -7.57 -7.36 16.96
CA ARG A 386 -8.66 -6.37 16.99
C ARG A 386 -8.85 -5.72 15.61
N PRO A 387 -9.51 -6.40 14.66
CA PRO A 387 -9.94 -5.78 13.41
C PRO A 387 -10.89 -4.62 13.68
N THR A 388 -10.83 -3.59 12.84
CA THR A 388 -11.67 -2.41 13.02
C THR A 388 -13.03 -2.64 12.37
N SER A 389 -14.11 -2.57 13.18
CA SER A 389 -15.46 -2.45 12.65
C SER A 389 -15.68 -0.99 12.25
N MET A 390 -16.00 -0.77 10.98
CA MET A 390 -16.12 0.56 10.38
C MET A 390 -17.58 0.98 10.19
N TYR A 391 -18.48 -0.01 10.09
CA TYR A 391 -19.90 0.21 9.89
C TYR A 391 -20.71 -0.93 10.46
N TYR A 392 -21.84 -0.59 11.08
CA TYR A 392 -22.81 -1.56 11.52
C TYR A 392 -24.20 -0.92 11.61
N VAL A 393 -25.19 -1.54 10.95
CA VAL A 393 -26.61 -1.24 11.10
C VAL A 393 -27.36 -2.54 11.37
N GLY A 394 -28.15 -2.55 12.44
CA GLY A 394 -29.04 -3.66 12.79
C GLY A 394 -30.48 -3.36 12.39
N THR A 395 -31.15 -4.32 11.72
CA THR A 395 -32.52 -4.20 11.23
C THR A 395 -33.40 -5.31 11.78
N ASN A 396 -34.63 -5.00 12.19
CA ASN A 396 -35.57 -5.98 12.69
C ASN A 396 -36.38 -6.61 11.56
N ALA A 397 -37.03 -7.75 11.85
CA ALA A 397 -37.90 -8.44 10.92
C ALA A 397 -38.95 -7.51 10.26
N GLY A 398 -39.05 -7.58 8.94
CA GLY A 398 -40.00 -6.80 8.16
C GLY A 398 -39.59 -5.34 7.89
N GLN A 399 -38.45 -4.88 8.40
CA GLN A 399 -37.88 -3.56 8.12
C GLN A 399 -36.77 -3.68 7.06
N ASP A 400 -36.65 -2.73 6.15
CA ASP A 400 -35.59 -2.60 5.13
C ASP A 400 -35.23 -3.93 4.42
N GLY A 401 -36.24 -4.78 4.16
CA GLY A 401 -36.05 -6.07 3.50
C GLY A 401 -35.52 -7.20 4.37
N CYS A 402 -35.37 -7.02 5.69
CA CYS A 402 -34.97 -8.10 6.60
C CYS A 402 -36.04 -9.18 6.70
N THR A 403 -35.74 -10.40 6.25
CA THR A 403 -36.62 -11.56 6.29
C THR A 403 -36.38 -12.47 7.50
N ALA A 404 -35.27 -12.32 8.21
CA ALA A 404 -34.96 -13.03 9.47
C ALA A 404 -35.51 -12.25 10.68
N THR A 405 -35.43 -12.82 11.87
CA THR A 405 -35.82 -12.16 13.11
C THR A 405 -35.07 -10.85 13.33
N ARG A 406 -33.77 -10.84 12.96
CA ARG A 406 -32.87 -9.70 12.97
C ARG A 406 -31.85 -9.86 11.85
N CYS A 407 -31.54 -8.78 11.16
CA CYS A 407 -30.48 -8.70 10.18
C CYS A 407 -29.40 -7.70 10.63
N GLY A 408 -28.25 -7.75 9.98
CA GLY A 408 -27.19 -6.77 10.17
C GLY A 408 -26.47 -6.51 8.86
N GLU A 409 -26.08 -5.27 8.68
CA GLU A 409 -25.12 -4.81 7.69
C GLU A 409 -23.85 -4.41 8.43
N ALA A 410 -22.72 -4.97 8.05
CA ALA A 410 -21.45 -4.65 8.70
C ALA A 410 -20.33 -4.50 7.68
N ILE A 411 -19.42 -3.53 7.94
CA ILE A 411 -18.13 -3.44 7.24
C ILE A 411 -17.04 -3.53 8.30
N THR A 412 -16.29 -4.62 8.26
CA THR A 412 -15.22 -4.88 9.21
C THR A 412 -13.92 -5.17 8.46
N GLY A 413 -12.84 -4.50 8.85
CA GLY A 413 -11.51 -4.67 8.26
C GLY A 413 -10.81 -5.97 8.67
N ILE A 414 -11.51 -7.10 8.56
CA ILE A 414 -10.97 -8.45 8.81
C ILE A 414 -10.29 -8.92 7.53
N ALA A 415 -8.99 -9.21 7.57
CA ALA A 415 -8.30 -9.89 6.50
C ALA A 415 -8.84 -11.32 6.34
N ASN A 416 -8.69 -11.94 5.17
CA ASN A 416 -8.97 -13.38 5.04
C ASN A 416 -8.02 -14.16 5.97
N PRO A 417 -8.51 -14.87 6.99
CA PRO A 417 -7.64 -15.49 7.99
C PRO A 417 -6.64 -16.49 7.40
N PHE A 418 -7.03 -17.20 6.34
CA PHE A 418 -6.16 -18.17 5.68
C PHE A 418 -5.05 -17.47 4.85
N VAL A 419 -5.31 -16.30 4.30
CA VAL A 419 -4.27 -15.47 3.65
C VAL A 419 -3.38 -14.86 4.71
N TRP A 420 -3.95 -14.21 5.70
CA TRP A 420 -3.21 -13.43 6.70
C TRP A 420 -2.23 -14.30 7.51
N TYR A 421 -2.72 -15.34 8.18
CA TYR A 421 -1.86 -16.18 9.02
C TYR A 421 -0.84 -16.97 8.21
N ALA A 422 -1.21 -17.44 7.01
CA ALA A 422 -0.23 -18.08 6.11
C ALA A 422 0.83 -17.08 5.63
N ALA A 423 0.47 -15.81 5.41
CA ALA A 423 1.42 -14.77 5.05
C ALA A 423 2.38 -14.42 6.20
N VAL A 424 1.90 -14.39 7.45
CA VAL A 424 2.76 -14.24 8.63
C VAL A 424 3.78 -15.37 8.72
N VAL A 425 3.33 -16.62 8.58
CA VAL A 425 4.23 -17.80 8.56
C VAL A 425 5.22 -17.70 7.40
N ALA A 426 4.77 -17.26 6.22
CA ALA A 426 5.64 -17.09 5.06
C ALA A 426 6.71 -16.00 5.27
N VAL A 427 6.38 -14.89 5.93
CA VAL A 427 7.34 -13.83 6.29
C VAL A 427 8.43 -14.40 7.20
N VAL A 428 8.05 -15.16 8.24
CA VAL A 428 9.01 -15.82 9.14
C VAL A 428 9.87 -16.83 8.35
N ALA A 429 9.25 -17.65 7.51
CA ALA A 429 9.98 -18.61 6.67
C ALA A 429 10.97 -17.92 5.71
N LEU A 430 10.57 -16.81 5.08
CA LEU A 430 11.47 -16.02 4.23
C LEU A 430 12.62 -15.38 5.02
N LEU A 431 12.38 -14.95 6.24
CA LEU A 431 13.42 -14.42 7.13
C LEU A 431 14.49 -15.51 7.42
N VAL A 432 14.04 -16.71 7.81
CA VAL A 432 14.95 -17.85 8.04
C VAL A 432 15.72 -18.19 6.76
N LEU A 433 15.02 -18.29 5.63
CA LEU A 433 15.65 -18.59 4.35
C LEU A 433 16.60 -17.49 3.88
N TRP A 434 16.32 -16.24 4.17
CA TRP A 434 17.26 -15.15 3.90
C TRP A 434 18.52 -15.26 4.74
N ILE A 435 18.41 -15.55 6.02
CA ILE A 435 19.57 -15.79 6.91
C ILE A 435 20.43 -16.94 6.39
N LEU A 436 19.80 -18.05 5.98
CA LEU A 436 20.51 -19.26 5.55
C LEU A 436 21.06 -19.16 4.12
N ARG A 437 20.31 -18.59 3.18
CA ARG A 437 20.64 -18.61 1.74
C ARG A 437 21.09 -17.28 1.18
N ARG A 438 20.98 -16.18 1.95
CA ARG A 438 21.39 -14.81 1.58
C ARG A 438 20.83 -14.32 0.25
N ARG A 439 19.62 -14.77 -0.13
CA ARG A 439 18.95 -14.36 -1.36
C ARG A 439 18.40 -12.95 -1.19
N TRP A 440 18.79 -12.04 -2.08
CA TRP A 440 18.42 -10.63 -2.02
C TRP A 440 16.90 -10.42 -2.26
N GLU A 441 16.25 -11.31 -3.03
CA GLU A 441 14.81 -11.24 -3.31
C GLU A 441 13.98 -11.36 -2.01
N TYR A 442 14.43 -12.20 -1.08
CA TYR A 442 13.78 -12.35 0.23
C TYR A 442 14.00 -11.09 1.09
N ALA A 443 15.24 -10.59 1.15
CA ALA A 443 15.54 -9.34 1.85
C ALA A 443 14.70 -8.16 1.32
N PHE A 444 14.48 -8.10 -0.01
CA PHE A 444 13.73 -7.05 -0.66
C PHE A 444 12.26 -7.04 -0.19
N VAL A 445 11.60 -8.21 -0.14
CA VAL A 445 10.23 -8.33 0.37
C VAL A 445 10.17 -8.05 1.87
N LEU A 446 11.09 -8.62 2.65
CA LEU A 446 11.15 -8.42 4.10
C LEU A 446 11.37 -6.96 4.49
N MET A 447 12.14 -6.21 3.69
CA MET A 447 12.35 -4.77 3.89
C MET A 447 11.02 -4.00 3.78
N GLY A 448 10.15 -4.36 2.83
CA GLY A 448 8.82 -3.75 2.72
C GLY A 448 7.93 -4.02 3.93
N VAL A 449 7.94 -5.26 4.46
CA VAL A 449 7.23 -5.60 5.71
C VAL A 449 7.83 -4.83 6.88
N ALA A 450 9.16 -4.81 7.02
CA ALA A 450 9.85 -4.13 8.11
C ALA A 450 9.57 -2.62 8.11
N ALA A 451 9.56 -1.98 6.94
CA ALA A 451 9.28 -0.55 6.80
C ALA A 451 7.86 -0.18 7.27
N GLY A 452 6.89 -1.04 7.02
CA GLY A 452 5.49 -0.80 7.41
C GLY A 452 5.13 -1.26 8.82
N TYR A 453 5.92 -2.14 9.44
CA TYR A 453 5.60 -2.72 10.75
C TYR A 453 6.50 -2.19 11.88
N LEU A 454 7.84 -2.24 11.72
CA LEU A 454 8.76 -1.96 12.83
C LEU A 454 8.62 -0.55 13.44
N PRO A 455 8.39 0.53 12.66
CA PRO A 455 8.24 1.85 13.27
C PRO A 455 7.05 1.96 14.22
N TRP A 456 5.97 1.22 13.97
CA TRP A 456 4.79 1.24 14.83
C TRP A 456 5.02 0.61 16.20
N LEU A 457 6.03 -0.24 16.34
CA LEU A 457 6.42 -0.80 17.64
C LEU A 457 6.98 0.26 18.60
N LEU A 458 7.30 1.46 18.11
CA LEU A 458 7.70 2.61 18.92
C LEU A 458 6.49 3.40 19.47
N TYR A 459 5.26 3.06 19.04
CA TYR A 459 4.03 3.78 19.35
C TYR A 459 2.96 2.87 19.96
N VAL A 460 3.37 1.95 20.85
CA VAL A 460 2.47 0.95 21.46
C VAL A 460 1.39 1.56 22.37
N ASP A 461 1.64 2.75 22.91
CA ASP A 461 0.72 3.47 23.79
C ASP A 461 -0.18 4.46 23.04
N ARG A 462 0.08 4.68 21.74
CA ARG A 462 -0.72 5.55 20.89
C ARG A 462 -1.99 4.84 20.42
N THR A 463 -3.08 5.60 20.26
CA THR A 463 -4.29 5.07 19.59
C THR A 463 -3.99 4.83 18.11
N VAL A 464 -3.87 3.57 17.75
CA VAL A 464 -3.61 3.06 16.40
C VAL A 464 -4.52 1.88 16.09
N PHE A 465 -4.66 1.53 14.81
CA PHE A 465 -5.65 0.58 14.34
C PHE A 465 -5.03 -0.55 13.52
N GLN A 466 -5.68 -1.71 13.53
CA GLN A 466 -5.29 -2.89 12.75
C GLN A 466 -5.21 -2.58 11.24
N PHE A 467 -6.09 -1.74 10.70
CA PHE A 467 -6.13 -1.45 9.27
C PHE A 467 -4.90 -0.71 8.73
N TYR A 468 -4.03 -0.13 9.59
CA TYR A 468 -2.74 0.43 9.15
C TYR A 468 -1.82 -0.62 8.53
N THR A 469 -2.06 -1.90 8.81
CA THR A 469 -1.29 -3.02 8.25
C THR A 469 -1.45 -3.17 6.75
N ILE A 470 -2.48 -2.56 6.13
CA ILE A 470 -2.66 -2.54 4.67
C ILE A 470 -1.42 -2.02 3.95
N ALA A 471 -0.67 -1.08 4.56
CA ALA A 471 0.52 -0.49 3.96
C ALA A 471 1.65 -1.50 3.70
N PHE A 472 1.71 -2.60 4.46
CA PHE A 472 2.71 -3.66 4.26
C PHE A 472 2.12 -5.01 3.83
N GLU A 473 0.81 -5.16 3.79
CA GLU A 473 0.12 -6.38 3.35
C GLU A 473 0.52 -6.84 1.93
N PRO A 474 0.72 -5.95 0.91
CA PRO A 474 1.22 -6.37 -0.39
C PRO A 474 2.55 -7.12 -0.33
N PHE A 475 3.43 -6.78 0.60
CA PHE A 475 4.71 -7.48 0.80
C PHE A 475 4.51 -8.82 1.52
N MET A 476 3.55 -8.90 2.43
CA MET A 476 3.18 -10.16 3.09
C MET A 476 2.65 -11.18 2.07
N VAL A 477 1.74 -10.77 1.17
CA VAL A 477 1.23 -11.67 0.13
C VAL A 477 2.29 -12.02 -0.91
N MET A 478 3.26 -11.14 -1.19
CA MET A 478 4.44 -11.49 -1.99
C MET A 478 5.29 -12.57 -1.31
N ALA A 479 5.45 -12.50 0.01
CA ALA A 479 6.15 -13.51 0.80
C ALA A 479 5.40 -14.86 0.73
N LEU A 480 4.07 -14.83 0.89
CA LEU A 480 3.24 -16.03 0.79
C LEU A 480 3.29 -16.65 -0.62
N ALA A 481 3.19 -15.84 -1.67
CA ALA A 481 3.32 -16.33 -3.04
C ALA A 481 4.70 -16.95 -3.33
N ALA A 482 5.78 -16.36 -2.77
CA ALA A 482 7.11 -16.95 -2.85
C ALA A 482 7.20 -18.28 -2.08
N ALA A 483 6.62 -18.38 -0.89
CA ALA A 483 6.55 -19.62 -0.11
C ALA A 483 5.76 -20.71 -0.84
N ILE A 484 4.61 -20.37 -1.44
CA ILE A 484 3.85 -21.28 -2.31
C ILE A 484 4.72 -21.74 -3.48
N GLY A 485 5.49 -20.84 -4.09
CA GLY A 485 6.45 -21.20 -5.13
C GLY A 485 7.52 -22.21 -4.67
N LEU A 486 8.00 -22.10 -3.44
CA LEU A 486 8.94 -23.06 -2.83
C LEU A 486 8.28 -24.43 -2.56
N VAL A 487 7.03 -24.44 -2.10
CA VAL A 487 6.24 -25.67 -1.89
C VAL A 487 5.99 -26.38 -3.23
N LEU A 488 5.61 -25.63 -4.25
CA LEU A 488 5.42 -26.18 -5.60
C LEU A 488 6.70 -26.81 -6.15
N GLY A 489 7.87 -26.35 -5.73
CA GLY A 489 9.16 -26.90 -6.16
C GLY A 489 9.49 -26.59 -7.63
N ARG A 490 10.48 -27.31 -8.16
CA ARG A 490 10.92 -27.17 -9.55
C ARG A 490 10.13 -28.13 -10.46
N ARG A 491 10.09 -27.82 -11.76
CA ARG A 491 9.43 -28.68 -12.76
C ARG A 491 10.12 -30.02 -12.95
N ASP A 492 11.42 -30.07 -12.67
CA ASP A 492 12.26 -31.27 -12.73
C ASP A 492 12.20 -32.16 -11.45
N ASP A 493 11.50 -31.69 -10.41
CA ASP A 493 11.26 -32.51 -9.21
C ASP A 493 10.44 -33.78 -9.55
N PRO A 494 10.62 -34.90 -8.80
CA PRO A 494 9.90 -36.15 -9.04
C PRO A 494 8.38 -35.96 -9.14
N ARG A 495 7.77 -36.59 -10.15
CA ARG A 495 6.33 -36.46 -10.46
C ARG A 495 5.40 -36.64 -9.24
N PRO A 496 5.60 -37.62 -8.33
CA PRO A 496 4.74 -37.78 -7.16
C PRO A 496 4.81 -36.58 -6.20
N ARG A 497 6.01 -36.01 -6.01
CA ARG A 497 6.22 -34.80 -5.18
C ARG A 497 5.50 -33.59 -5.78
N ARG A 498 5.69 -33.35 -7.08
CA ARG A 498 5.05 -32.23 -7.80
C ARG A 498 3.53 -32.34 -7.78
N THR A 499 3.00 -33.56 -8.04
CA THR A 499 1.55 -33.77 -8.02
C THR A 499 0.97 -33.50 -6.64
N ARG A 500 1.59 -33.98 -5.55
CA ARG A 500 1.16 -33.70 -4.17
C ARG A 500 1.21 -32.19 -3.87
N ALA A 501 2.30 -31.52 -4.23
CA ALA A 501 2.44 -30.07 -4.02
C ALA A 501 1.34 -29.28 -4.76
N VAL A 502 1.05 -29.58 -6.01
CA VAL A 502 -0.01 -28.95 -6.80
C VAL A 502 -1.39 -29.20 -6.17
N VAL A 503 -1.67 -30.41 -5.70
CA VAL A 503 -2.93 -30.74 -5.04
C VAL A 503 -3.09 -29.93 -3.75
N TRP A 504 -2.08 -29.93 -2.88
CA TRP A 504 -2.15 -29.21 -1.61
C TRP A 504 -2.28 -27.68 -1.80
N VAL A 505 -1.53 -27.10 -2.75
CA VAL A 505 -1.67 -25.69 -3.08
C VAL A 505 -3.05 -25.41 -3.68
N GLY A 506 -3.58 -26.30 -4.52
CA GLY A 506 -4.94 -26.19 -5.07
C GLY A 506 -6.01 -26.22 -3.98
N VAL A 507 -5.91 -27.16 -3.02
CA VAL A 507 -6.81 -27.23 -1.85
C VAL A 507 -6.72 -25.95 -1.02
N TYR A 508 -5.50 -25.48 -0.73
CA TYR A 508 -5.30 -24.24 0.02
C TYR A 508 -5.96 -23.02 -0.67
N LEU A 509 -5.74 -22.86 -1.98
CA LEU A 509 -6.37 -21.77 -2.74
C LEU A 509 -7.89 -21.91 -2.79
N GLY A 510 -8.41 -23.14 -2.84
CA GLY A 510 -9.84 -23.43 -2.72
C GLY A 510 -10.40 -22.97 -1.38
N VAL A 511 -9.70 -23.26 -0.27
CA VAL A 511 -10.08 -22.76 1.07
C VAL A 511 -10.05 -21.23 1.13
N VAL A 512 -9.02 -20.59 0.56
CA VAL A 512 -8.95 -19.14 0.49
C VAL A 512 -10.16 -18.54 -0.24
N VAL A 513 -10.55 -19.12 -1.40
CA VAL A 513 -11.72 -18.65 -2.16
C VAL A 513 -13.02 -18.82 -1.36
N LEU A 514 -13.21 -19.99 -0.76
CA LEU A 514 -14.41 -20.26 0.06
C LEU A 514 -14.48 -19.32 1.27
N ALA A 515 -13.36 -19.08 1.94
CA ALA A 515 -13.29 -18.13 3.03
C ALA A 515 -13.59 -16.71 2.56
N SER A 516 -13.02 -16.26 1.43
CA SER A 516 -13.33 -14.94 0.87
C SER A 516 -14.81 -14.79 0.52
N ALA A 517 -15.41 -15.82 -0.06
CA ALA A 517 -16.86 -15.81 -0.34
C ALA A 517 -17.70 -15.76 0.94
N TYR A 518 -17.27 -16.46 1.99
CA TYR A 518 -17.94 -16.47 3.29
C TYR A 518 -17.89 -15.09 3.98
N TRP A 519 -16.73 -14.41 3.99
CA TRP A 519 -16.57 -13.08 4.59
C TRP A 519 -17.03 -11.93 3.70
N LEU A 520 -17.28 -12.14 2.40
CA LEU A 520 -17.61 -11.06 1.45
C LEU A 520 -18.76 -10.16 1.92
N PRO A 521 -19.87 -10.65 2.51
CA PRO A 521 -20.91 -9.79 3.05
C PRO A 521 -20.40 -8.81 4.12
N MET A 522 -19.46 -9.25 4.98
CA MET A 522 -18.85 -8.44 6.04
C MET A 522 -17.82 -7.42 5.52
N TRP A 523 -17.40 -7.52 4.27
CA TRP A 523 -16.47 -6.59 3.63
C TRP A 523 -17.17 -5.58 2.73
N THR A 524 -18.43 -5.84 2.39
CA THR A 524 -19.19 -5.04 1.42
C THR A 524 -20.44 -4.40 1.98
N GLY A 525 -20.76 -4.64 3.26
CA GLY A 525 -21.96 -4.09 3.90
C GLY A 525 -23.26 -4.76 3.46
N MET A 526 -23.21 -6.00 2.95
CA MET A 526 -24.44 -6.71 2.55
C MET A 526 -25.28 -7.04 3.78
N GLN A 527 -26.60 -6.79 3.68
CA GLN A 527 -27.55 -7.20 4.71
C GLN A 527 -27.67 -8.73 4.74
N VAL A 528 -27.42 -9.31 5.91
CA VAL A 528 -27.52 -10.75 6.15
C VAL A 528 -28.14 -11.02 7.53
N PRO A 529 -28.69 -12.24 7.79
CA PRO A 529 -29.19 -12.60 9.12
C PRO A 529 -28.14 -12.38 10.20
N TRP A 530 -28.58 -11.93 11.39
CA TRP A 530 -27.69 -11.61 12.51
C TRP A 530 -26.81 -12.79 12.94
N ASP A 531 -27.36 -14.01 12.96
CA ASP A 531 -26.58 -15.19 13.33
C ASP A 531 -25.45 -15.45 12.33
N PHE A 532 -25.67 -15.09 11.05
CA PHE A 532 -24.63 -15.16 10.03
C PHE A 532 -23.57 -14.09 10.28
N VAL A 533 -23.93 -12.83 10.60
CA VAL A 533 -22.97 -11.79 11.00
C VAL A 533 -22.11 -12.28 12.16
N ARG A 534 -22.76 -12.80 13.20
CA ARG A 534 -22.06 -13.26 14.42
C ARG A 534 -21.10 -14.42 14.16
N SER A 535 -21.41 -15.31 13.22
CA SER A 535 -20.56 -16.45 12.87
C SER A 535 -19.20 -16.08 12.29
N HIS A 536 -19.04 -14.81 11.81
CA HIS A 536 -17.77 -14.31 11.25
C HIS A 536 -16.78 -13.83 12.30
N TYR A 537 -17.23 -13.58 13.52
CA TYR A 537 -16.37 -13.13 14.62
C TYR A 537 -15.82 -14.35 15.37
N TRP A 538 -14.73 -14.93 14.85
CA TRP A 538 -14.12 -16.13 15.41
C TRP A 538 -13.42 -15.91 16.74
N LEU A 539 -12.92 -14.70 16.98
CA LEU A 539 -12.36 -14.30 18.27
C LEU A 539 -13.31 -13.33 18.97
N PRO A 540 -13.52 -13.44 20.31
CA PRO A 540 -14.33 -12.48 21.05
C PRO A 540 -13.86 -11.03 20.89
N SER A 541 -12.56 -10.83 20.65
CA SER A 541 -11.96 -9.52 20.42
C SER A 541 -12.27 -8.91 19.05
N TRP A 542 -12.91 -9.64 18.14
CA TRP A 542 -13.31 -9.12 16.82
C TRP A 542 -14.66 -8.38 16.86
N LEU A 543 -15.42 -8.53 17.98
CA LEU A 543 -16.68 -7.81 18.23
C LEU A 543 -16.45 -6.40 18.75
#